data_6c3b62012bd2e8a3dd0e4c3cb887703f
#
_entry.id   6c3b62012bd2e8a3dd0e4c3cb887703f
#
_cell.length_a   1.000
_cell.length_b   1.000
_cell.length_c   1.000
_cell.angle_alpha   90.00
_cell.angle_beta   90.00
_cell.angle_gamma   90.00
#
_symmetry.space_group_name_H-M   'P 1'
#
loop_
_entity.id
_entity.type
_entity.pdbx_description
1 polymer ?
#
loop_
_entity_poly.entity_id
_entity_poly.type
_entity_poly.pdbx_seq_one_letter_code
_entity_poly.pdbx_strand_id
1 'polypeptide(L)'
;MSSVAIVRQMDVVQGMLHKSVIALAIVPTNRSLTVTGRKAYSVMLHLAQMQAAAGTESADGGFAAPLNSILRGFGATNSISSDAKKYIDQMVSTKVEWRPLSKSEQQLPLTFGIDGKEEGGSPAQITDELRIFNLLAEVRVYKRAGENWVTWYYPPSIREELVSPSRWAQVDFAVLRQLTTYCAVALYEICARYRDSPAGVTSRQHWSWWAESLRSSPTSKVRAWRKF
;
A
#
# COMPACT_ATOMS: atom_id res chain seq x y z
N MET A 1 19.58 -20.84 3.05
CA MET A 1 18.34 -21.35 2.40
C MET A 1 17.97 -20.37 1.31
N SER A 2 17.67 -20.84 0.10
CA SER A 2 17.42 -19.96 -1.05
C SER A 2 16.13 -19.18 -0.85
N SER A 3 16.13 -17.85 -1.14
CA SER A 3 14.97 -16.93 -1.14
C SER A 3 13.72 -17.52 -1.84
N VAL A 4 13.94 -18.38 -2.84
CA VAL A 4 12.91 -19.11 -3.58
C VAL A 4 12.14 -20.11 -2.71
N ALA A 5 12.76 -20.70 -1.68
CA ALA A 5 12.11 -21.68 -0.82
C ALA A 5 11.09 -21.02 0.13
N ILE A 6 11.38 -19.81 0.62
CA ILE A 6 10.48 -19.07 1.52
C ILE A 6 9.19 -18.68 0.79
N VAL A 7 9.28 -18.25 -0.47
CA VAL A 7 8.12 -17.79 -1.25
C VAL A 7 7.27 -18.95 -1.79
N ARG A 8 7.86 -20.13 -2.07
CA ARG A 8 7.12 -21.30 -2.57
C ARG A 8 6.20 -21.95 -1.53
N GLN A 9 6.45 -21.75 -0.24
CA GLN A 9 5.66 -22.38 0.83
C GLN A 9 4.41 -21.59 1.21
N MET A 10 4.16 -20.42 0.59
CA MET A 10 3.03 -19.53 0.91
C MET A 10 1.92 -19.67 -0.14
N ASP A 11 1.11 -20.70 -0.07
CA ASP A 11 -0.13 -20.79 -0.89
C ASP A 11 -1.16 -19.71 -0.53
N VAL A 12 -1.13 -19.19 0.70
CA VAL A 12 -1.95 -18.10 1.19
C VAL A 12 -1.11 -17.24 2.14
N VAL A 13 -1.02 -15.94 1.91
CA VAL A 13 -0.37 -15.02 2.84
C VAL A 13 -1.16 -15.02 4.15
N GLN A 14 -0.53 -15.47 5.21
CA GLN A 14 -1.08 -15.49 6.56
C GLN A 14 -0.37 -14.44 7.42
N GLY A 15 -1.05 -13.98 8.47
CA GLY A 15 -0.47 -13.07 9.46
C GLY A 15 -0.87 -11.60 9.25
N MET A 16 -0.05 -10.74 9.81
CA MET A 16 -0.30 -9.29 9.89
C MET A 16 0.65 -8.53 8.97
N LEU A 17 0.10 -7.63 8.17
CA LEU A 17 0.86 -6.62 7.45
C LEU A 17 1.05 -5.42 8.37
N HIS A 18 2.27 -4.96 8.55
CA HIS A 18 2.58 -3.64 9.12
C HIS A 18 2.46 -2.58 8.02
N LYS A 19 1.23 -2.13 7.78
CA LYS A 19 0.97 -1.17 6.72
C LYS A 19 1.31 0.24 7.20
N SER A 20 2.28 0.89 6.54
CA SER A 20 2.67 2.25 6.86
C SER A 20 1.47 3.21 6.81
N VAL A 21 1.45 4.18 7.71
CA VAL A 21 0.40 5.21 7.77
C VAL A 21 0.26 5.99 6.46
N ILE A 22 1.32 6.14 5.68
CA ILE A 22 1.27 6.79 4.35
C ILE A 22 0.52 5.95 3.30
N ALA A 23 0.32 4.66 3.54
CA ALA A 23 -0.38 3.75 2.64
C ALA A 23 -1.80 3.40 3.10
N LEU A 24 -2.32 4.00 4.17
CA LEU A 24 -3.64 3.71 4.72
C LEU A 24 -4.73 4.54 4.02
N ALA A 25 -4.65 5.87 4.16
CA ALA A 25 -5.63 6.79 3.60
C ALA A 25 -5.09 7.40 2.30
N ILE A 26 -5.22 6.67 1.21
CA ILE A 26 -4.77 7.07 -0.12
C ILE A 26 -5.97 7.28 -1.05
N VAL A 27 -5.93 8.35 -1.84
CA VAL A 27 -6.99 8.74 -2.76
C VAL A 27 -6.49 8.61 -4.20
N PRO A 28 -7.06 7.74 -5.05
CA PRO A 28 -6.73 7.70 -6.46
C PRO A 28 -7.09 9.02 -7.15
N THR A 29 -6.13 9.63 -7.88
CA THR A 29 -6.30 10.97 -8.47
C THR A 29 -6.51 10.96 -9.99
N ASN A 30 -6.01 9.96 -10.71
CA ASN A 30 -6.07 9.92 -12.17
C ASN A 30 -6.86 8.72 -12.73
N ARG A 31 -6.88 7.60 -12.04
CA ARG A 31 -7.55 6.37 -12.46
C ARG A 31 -8.22 5.68 -11.28
N SER A 32 -9.15 4.76 -11.59
CA SER A 32 -9.76 3.91 -10.58
C SER A 32 -8.79 2.83 -10.11
N LEU A 33 -8.71 2.64 -8.81
CA LEU A 33 -8.04 1.49 -8.19
C LEU A 33 -9.11 0.49 -7.75
N THR A 34 -9.03 -0.73 -8.26
CA THR A 34 -9.99 -1.78 -7.87
C THR A 34 -9.72 -2.33 -6.47
N VAL A 35 -10.72 -2.97 -5.87
CA VAL A 35 -10.54 -3.70 -4.61
C VAL A 35 -9.44 -4.77 -4.73
N THR A 36 -9.41 -5.48 -5.85
CA THR A 36 -8.39 -6.49 -6.14
C THR A 36 -7.00 -5.88 -6.24
N GLY A 37 -6.85 -4.77 -6.97
CA GLY A 37 -5.57 -4.04 -7.05
C GLY A 37 -5.09 -3.56 -5.67
N ARG A 38 -5.98 -3.02 -4.83
CA ARG A 38 -5.63 -2.59 -3.47
C ARG A 38 -5.20 -3.76 -2.57
N LYS A 39 -5.88 -4.91 -2.64
CA LYS A 39 -5.50 -6.11 -1.90
C LYS A 39 -4.18 -6.69 -2.41
N ALA A 40 -3.99 -6.77 -3.72
CA ALA A 40 -2.73 -7.22 -4.33
C ALA A 40 -1.55 -6.34 -3.88
N TYR A 41 -1.74 -5.02 -3.85
CA TYR A 41 -0.75 -4.08 -3.32
C TYR A 41 -0.38 -4.39 -1.87
N SER A 42 -1.36 -4.72 -1.01
CA SER A 42 -1.10 -5.07 0.39
C SER A 42 -0.30 -6.38 0.52
N VAL A 43 -0.56 -7.37 -0.35
CA VAL A 43 0.25 -8.60 -0.41
C VAL A 43 1.68 -8.32 -0.88
N MET A 44 1.84 -7.51 -1.94
CA MET A 44 3.16 -7.12 -2.44
C MET A 44 3.96 -6.37 -1.38
N LEU A 45 3.31 -5.49 -0.62
CA LEU A 45 3.94 -4.76 0.48
C LEU A 45 4.42 -5.70 1.60
N HIS A 46 3.60 -6.67 1.98
CA HIS A 46 3.98 -7.68 2.99
C HIS A 46 5.17 -8.52 2.53
N LEU A 47 5.15 -9.00 1.28
CA LEU A 47 6.26 -9.76 0.71
C LEU A 47 7.55 -8.92 0.64
N ALA A 48 7.45 -7.63 0.32
CA ALA A 48 8.59 -6.73 0.33
C ALA A 48 9.18 -6.55 1.73
N GLN A 49 8.34 -6.37 2.76
CA GLN A 49 8.77 -6.27 4.16
C GLN A 49 9.49 -7.55 4.61
N MET A 50 8.96 -8.72 4.25
CA MET A 50 9.59 -10.00 4.56
C MET A 50 10.95 -10.14 3.85
N GLN A 51 11.06 -9.76 2.58
CA GLN A 51 12.29 -9.85 1.82
C GLN A 51 13.35 -8.88 2.35
N ALA A 52 12.97 -7.66 2.69
CA ALA A 52 13.87 -6.69 3.29
C ALA A 52 14.39 -7.14 4.66
N ALA A 53 13.51 -7.64 5.52
CA ALA A 53 13.89 -8.18 6.81
C ALA A 53 14.84 -9.40 6.71
N ALA A 54 14.70 -10.19 5.63
CA ALA A 54 15.56 -11.32 5.35
C ALA A 54 16.83 -10.98 4.54
N GLY A 55 16.99 -9.70 4.10
CA GLY A 55 18.10 -9.28 3.24
C GLY A 55 18.11 -10.00 1.87
N THR A 56 16.94 -10.34 1.33
CA THR A 56 16.79 -11.12 0.09
C THR A 56 16.22 -10.30 -1.08
N GLU A 57 16.17 -8.99 -0.94
CA GLU A 57 15.86 -8.08 -2.03
C GLU A 57 16.94 -8.15 -3.12
N SER A 58 16.59 -7.77 -4.35
CA SER A 58 17.57 -7.73 -5.44
C SER A 58 18.58 -6.60 -5.24
N ALA A 59 19.77 -6.73 -5.85
CA ALA A 59 20.87 -5.76 -5.72
C ALA A 59 20.48 -4.34 -6.17
N ASP A 60 19.46 -4.23 -7.04
CA ASP A 60 18.89 -2.97 -7.53
C ASP A 60 17.71 -2.47 -6.65
N GLY A 61 17.49 -3.08 -5.49
CA GLY A 61 16.44 -2.69 -4.53
C GLY A 61 15.03 -3.16 -4.91
N GLY A 62 14.89 -4.05 -5.89
CA GLY A 62 13.62 -4.64 -6.30
C GLY A 62 13.19 -5.82 -5.42
N PHE A 63 11.90 -6.07 -5.39
CA PHE A 63 11.28 -7.21 -4.73
C PHE A 63 10.70 -8.16 -5.77
N ALA A 64 10.75 -9.47 -5.54
CA ALA A 64 10.29 -10.44 -6.52
C ALA A 64 9.46 -11.56 -5.91
N ALA A 65 8.39 -11.97 -6.60
CA ALA A 65 7.59 -13.11 -6.20
C ALA A 65 6.93 -13.78 -7.42
N PRO A 66 6.51 -15.05 -7.29
CA PRO A 66 5.60 -15.66 -8.24
C PRO A 66 4.30 -14.88 -8.30
N LEU A 67 3.83 -14.59 -9.51
CA LEU A 67 2.60 -13.82 -9.72
C LEU A 67 1.38 -14.48 -9.05
N ASN A 68 1.33 -15.82 -9.11
CA ASN A 68 0.26 -16.59 -8.46
C ASN A 68 0.25 -16.42 -6.93
N SER A 69 1.42 -16.30 -6.29
CA SER A 69 1.50 -16.09 -4.84
C SER A 69 0.89 -14.76 -4.42
N ILE A 70 1.07 -13.69 -5.21
CA ILE A 70 0.47 -12.38 -4.95
C ILE A 70 -1.05 -12.49 -5.02
N LEU A 71 -1.58 -13.16 -6.04
CA LEU A 71 -3.02 -13.22 -6.30
C LEU A 71 -3.74 -14.18 -5.34
N ARG A 72 -3.13 -15.32 -5.02
CA ARG A 72 -3.64 -16.23 -4.00
C ARG A 72 -3.57 -15.65 -2.59
N GLY A 73 -2.59 -14.78 -2.33
CA GLY A 73 -2.38 -14.16 -1.04
C GLY A 73 -3.61 -13.44 -0.48
N PHE A 74 -4.49 -12.93 -1.32
CA PHE A 74 -5.77 -12.34 -0.90
C PHE A 74 -7.01 -13.18 -1.27
N GLY A 75 -6.85 -14.45 -1.67
CA GLY A 75 -7.96 -15.40 -1.90
C GLY A 75 -8.54 -15.39 -3.31
N ALA A 76 -7.82 -14.93 -4.32
CA ALA A 76 -8.27 -15.05 -5.70
C ALA A 76 -8.19 -16.50 -6.18
N THR A 77 -9.30 -17.03 -6.71
CA THR A 77 -9.45 -18.48 -6.97
C THR A 77 -9.31 -18.90 -8.42
N ASN A 78 -9.37 -18.03 -9.43
CA ASN A 78 -9.43 -18.45 -10.84
C ASN A 78 -8.64 -17.57 -11.83
N SER A 79 -8.21 -18.23 -12.92
CA SER A 79 -7.63 -17.84 -14.24
C SER A 79 -7.06 -16.43 -14.37
N ILE A 80 -5.89 -16.27 -13.96
CA ILE A 80 -5.42 -15.05 -13.29
C ILE A 80 -4.35 -14.36 -14.12
N SER A 81 -3.78 -15.00 -15.15
CA SER A 81 -2.67 -14.38 -15.88
C SER A 81 -3.08 -13.18 -16.74
N SER A 82 -4.29 -13.19 -17.32
CA SER A 82 -4.82 -12.05 -18.07
C SER A 82 -5.22 -10.90 -17.16
N ASP A 83 -5.85 -11.20 -16.02
CA ASP A 83 -6.32 -10.20 -15.07
C ASP A 83 -5.18 -9.63 -14.22
N ALA A 84 -4.15 -10.41 -13.95
CA ALA A 84 -2.98 -9.98 -13.21
C ALA A 84 -2.28 -8.78 -13.87
N LYS A 85 -2.11 -8.83 -15.19
CA LYS A 85 -1.53 -7.71 -15.95
C LYS A 85 -2.34 -6.42 -15.76
N LYS A 86 -3.67 -6.52 -15.75
CA LYS A 86 -4.58 -5.39 -15.51
C LYS A 86 -4.39 -4.79 -14.11
N TYR A 87 -4.27 -5.62 -13.06
CA TYR A 87 -4.06 -5.10 -11.70
C TYR A 87 -2.69 -4.49 -11.51
N ILE A 88 -1.66 -5.08 -12.13
CA ILE A 88 -0.30 -4.52 -12.14
C ILE A 88 -0.30 -3.16 -12.86
N ASP A 89 -0.89 -3.07 -14.06
CA ASP A 89 -1.02 -1.82 -14.80
C ASP A 89 -1.76 -0.74 -13.99
N GLN A 90 -2.82 -1.12 -13.27
CA GLN A 90 -3.49 -0.20 -12.36
C GLN A 90 -2.55 0.35 -11.29
N MET A 91 -1.74 -0.49 -10.64
CA MET A 91 -0.84 -0.06 -9.56
C MET A 91 0.30 0.84 -10.06
N VAL A 92 0.84 0.57 -11.25
CA VAL A 92 1.90 1.40 -11.86
C VAL A 92 1.34 2.73 -12.36
N SER A 93 0.17 2.71 -12.97
CA SER A 93 -0.41 3.89 -13.63
C SER A 93 -1.29 4.74 -12.71
N THR A 94 -1.70 4.24 -11.54
CA THR A 94 -2.54 4.99 -10.62
C THR A 94 -1.70 5.89 -9.73
N LYS A 95 -1.90 7.20 -9.90
CA LYS A 95 -1.41 8.20 -8.95
C LYS A 95 -2.36 8.26 -7.75
N VAL A 96 -1.80 8.27 -6.57
CA VAL A 96 -2.54 8.37 -5.32
C VAL A 96 -2.07 9.58 -4.54
N GLU A 97 -3.02 10.28 -3.94
CA GLU A 97 -2.78 11.35 -2.98
C GLU A 97 -2.79 10.74 -1.58
N TRP A 98 -1.77 11.05 -0.80
CA TRP A 98 -1.74 10.68 0.60
C TRP A 98 -2.62 11.62 1.44
N ARG A 99 -3.39 11.01 2.34
CA ARG A 99 -4.23 11.72 3.28
C ARG A 99 -3.76 11.45 4.71
N PRO A 100 -3.17 12.40 5.42
CA PRO A 100 -2.74 12.19 6.79
C PRO A 100 -3.94 11.91 7.70
N LEU A 101 -3.77 10.95 8.61
CA LEU A 101 -4.81 10.58 9.57
C LEU A 101 -4.87 11.55 10.76
N SER A 102 -3.75 12.19 11.08
CA SER A 102 -3.63 13.15 12.17
C SER A 102 -2.62 14.26 11.87
N LYS A 103 -2.69 15.37 12.62
CA LYS A 103 -1.71 16.46 12.50
C LYS A 103 -0.27 15.99 12.80
N SER A 104 -0.08 15.06 13.73
CA SER A 104 1.24 14.52 14.05
C SER A 104 1.79 13.64 12.92
N GLU A 105 0.95 13.09 12.06
CA GLU A 105 1.38 12.31 10.90
C GLU A 105 1.72 13.20 9.69
N GLN A 106 1.23 14.45 9.65
CA GLN A 106 1.67 15.42 8.66
C GLN A 106 3.14 15.79 8.80
N GLN A 107 3.69 15.67 10.00
CA GLN A 107 5.07 16.02 10.33
C GLN A 107 6.05 14.84 10.22
N LEU A 108 5.63 13.70 9.65
CA LEU A 108 6.55 12.60 9.38
C LEU A 108 7.64 13.07 8.41
N PRO A 109 8.92 13.04 8.82
CA PRO A 109 10.01 13.30 7.91
C PRO A 109 10.06 12.17 6.89
N LEU A 110 9.43 12.36 5.75
CA LEU A 110 9.79 11.59 4.58
C LEU A 110 11.09 12.21 4.08
N THR A 111 12.19 11.55 4.37
CA THR A 111 13.49 11.91 3.83
C THR A 111 13.44 11.75 2.32
N PHE A 112 13.08 12.82 1.63
CA PHE A 112 13.47 12.93 0.23
C PHE A 112 14.98 13.02 0.25
N GLY A 113 15.66 12.00 -0.30
CA GLY A 113 17.09 12.02 -0.50
C GLY A 113 17.49 13.20 -1.39
N ILE A 114 17.65 14.33 -0.79
CA ILE A 114 18.45 15.45 -1.30
C ILE A 114 19.71 15.38 -0.45
N ASP A 115 20.82 15.20 -1.12
CA ASP A 115 22.17 15.04 -0.57
C ASP A 115 22.39 15.86 0.70
N GLY A 116 22.79 15.14 1.78
CA GLY A 116 22.97 15.69 3.10
C GLY A 116 23.88 16.90 3.14
N LYS A 117 23.27 18.06 3.23
CA LYS A 117 23.82 19.24 3.88
C LYS A 117 22.73 19.82 4.76
N GLU A 118 22.80 19.49 6.02
CA GLU A 118 22.15 20.25 7.07
C GLU A 118 22.79 21.66 7.07
N GLU A 119 22.24 22.56 6.31
CA GLU A 119 22.42 23.98 6.62
C GLU A 119 21.50 24.30 7.79
N GLY A 120 22.09 24.73 8.91
CA GLY A 120 21.44 24.98 10.19
C GLY A 120 20.44 26.12 10.14
N GLY A 121 19.31 25.90 9.51
CA GLY A 121 18.09 26.70 9.59
C GLY A 121 17.02 25.88 10.27
N SER A 122 16.29 26.47 11.22
CA SER A 122 15.07 25.85 11.78
C SER A 122 14.20 25.36 10.62
N PRO A 123 13.80 24.09 10.58
CA PRO A 123 12.97 23.58 9.47
C PRO A 123 11.72 24.43 9.39
N ALA A 124 11.53 25.11 8.27
CA ALA A 124 10.30 25.84 8.00
C ALA A 124 9.15 24.85 8.18
N GLN A 125 8.21 25.16 9.07
CA GLN A 125 7.05 24.29 9.29
C GLN A 125 6.26 24.24 7.98
N ILE A 126 6.35 23.13 7.26
CA ILE A 126 5.53 22.86 6.09
C ILE A 126 4.11 22.61 6.61
N THR A 127 3.22 23.56 6.47
CA THR A 127 1.87 23.51 7.04
C THR A 127 0.83 22.88 6.11
N ASP A 128 1.12 22.82 4.81
CA ASP A 128 0.18 22.29 3.79
C ASP A 128 0.95 21.60 2.66
N GLU A 129 1.24 20.31 2.84
CA GLU A 129 1.95 19.53 1.86
C GLU A 129 1.00 18.54 1.15
N LEU A 130 0.87 18.68 -0.17
CA LEU A 130 0.21 17.71 -1.03
C LEU A 130 1.22 16.68 -1.52
N ARG A 131 1.08 15.42 -1.11
CA ARG A 131 1.92 14.31 -1.56
C ARG A 131 1.19 13.42 -2.53
N ILE A 132 1.71 13.34 -3.75
CA ILE A 132 1.17 12.48 -4.81
C ILE A 132 2.29 11.54 -5.29
N PHE A 133 2.01 10.24 -5.34
CA PHE A 133 2.94 9.23 -5.81
C PHE A 133 2.23 8.09 -6.54
N ASN A 134 2.97 7.31 -7.31
CA ASN A 134 2.46 6.04 -7.85
C ASN A 134 2.58 4.95 -6.79
N LEU A 135 1.66 3.98 -6.78
CA LEU A 135 1.75 2.85 -5.87
C LEU A 135 3.02 2.02 -6.11
N LEU A 136 3.39 1.85 -7.37
CA LEU A 136 4.62 1.18 -7.81
C LEU A 136 5.34 2.07 -8.81
N ALA A 137 6.66 2.15 -8.70
CA ALA A 137 7.50 2.93 -9.61
C ALA A 137 7.71 2.18 -10.92
N GLU A 138 8.01 0.89 -10.82
CA GLU A 138 8.27 0.01 -11.96
C GLU A 138 7.80 -1.41 -11.64
N VAL A 139 7.41 -2.15 -12.67
CA VAL A 139 7.11 -3.58 -12.58
C VAL A 139 7.63 -4.30 -13.82
N ARG A 140 8.30 -5.43 -13.59
CA ARG A 140 8.76 -6.36 -14.64
C ARG A 140 8.05 -7.69 -14.46
N VAL A 141 7.40 -8.19 -15.51
CA VAL A 141 6.78 -9.51 -15.55
C VAL A 141 7.57 -10.40 -16.49
N TYR A 142 7.98 -11.57 -16.01
CA TYR A 142 8.82 -12.51 -16.80
C TYR A 142 8.51 -13.95 -16.42
N LYS A 143 8.98 -14.89 -17.25
CA LYS A 143 8.91 -16.31 -16.95
C LYS A 143 10.21 -16.80 -16.34
N ARG A 144 10.12 -17.57 -15.25
CA ARG A 144 11.24 -18.23 -14.60
C ARG A 144 10.83 -19.67 -14.29
N ALA A 145 11.56 -20.64 -14.84
CA ALA A 145 11.27 -22.08 -14.68
C ALA A 145 9.80 -22.46 -15.00
N GLY A 146 9.23 -21.85 -16.06
CA GLY A 146 7.85 -22.12 -16.47
C GLY A 146 6.77 -21.35 -15.70
N GLU A 147 7.11 -20.67 -14.62
CA GLU A 147 6.21 -19.89 -13.77
C GLU A 147 6.30 -18.39 -14.09
N ASN A 148 5.17 -17.68 -14.02
CA ASN A 148 5.15 -16.22 -14.15
C ASN A 148 5.61 -15.58 -12.85
N TRP A 149 6.64 -14.77 -12.96
CA TRP A 149 7.20 -13.97 -11.86
C TRP A 149 6.97 -12.50 -12.09
N VAL A 150 6.92 -11.74 -11.00
CA VAL A 150 6.88 -10.31 -11.02
C VAL A 150 7.98 -9.75 -10.13
N THR A 151 8.73 -8.77 -10.65
CA THR A 151 9.63 -7.91 -9.86
C THR A 151 9.02 -6.53 -9.83
N TRP A 152 9.01 -5.89 -8.66
CA TRP A 152 8.46 -4.54 -8.49
C TRP A 152 9.34 -3.64 -7.66
N TYR A 153 9.18 -2.34 -7.88
CA TYR A 153 9.92 -1.30 -7.20
C TYR A 153 8.95 -0.27 -6.64
N TYR A 154 9.19 0.17 -5.42
CA TYR A 154 8.48 1.31 -4.85
C TYR A 154 9.16 2.63 -5.24
N PRO A 155 8.42 3.76 -5.26
CA PRO A 155 9.03 5.07 -5.46
C PRO A 155 10.11 5.31 -4.40
N PRO A 156 11.34 5.75 -4.80
CA PRO A 156 12.46 5.88 -3.88
C PRO A 156 12.15 6.74 -2.66
N SER A 157 11.39 7.82 -2.84
CA SER A 157 11.01 8.76 -1.78
C SER A 157 10.17 8.17 -0.64
N ILE A 158 9.47 7.04 -0.88
CA ILE A 158 8.59 6.41 0.13
C ILE A 158 8.96 4.96 0.42
N ARG A 159 9.95 4.41 -0.31
CA ARG A 159 10.32 2.99 -0.24
C ARG A 159 10.64 2.56 1.19
N GLU A 160 11.50 3.30 1.86
CA GLU A 160 11.94 2.96 3.22
C GLU A 160 10.77 2.92 4.19
N GLU A 161 9.93 3.95 4.18
CA GLU A 161 8.74 4.03 5.04
C GLU A 161 7.68 2.95 4.71
N LEU A 162 7.63 2.46 3.47
CA LEU A 162 6.76 1.35 3.11
C LEU A 162 7.29 0.00 3.60
N VAL A 163 8.59 -0.21 3.50
CA VAL A 163 9.24 -1.51 3.75
C VAL A 163 9.60 -1.68 5.23
N SER A 164 10.06 -0.61 5.88
CA SER A 164 10.39 -0.56 7.32
C SER A 164 9.69 0.63 7.98
N PRO A 165 8.36 0.56 8.13
CA PRO A 165 7.58 1.71 8.55
C PRO A 165 7.88 2.14 9.98
N SER A 166 8.10 3.44 10.18
CA SER A 166 8.26 4.05 11.51
C SER A 166 6.94 4.07 12.28
N ARG A 167 5.81 4.21 11.57
CA ARG A 167 4.44 4.15 12.10
C ARG A 167 3.56 3.31 11.19
N TRP A 168 2.83 2.38 11.77
CA TRP A 168 2.00 1.43 11.01
C TRP A 168 0.66 1.12 11.68
N ALA A 169 -0.21 0.51 10.87
CA ALA A 169 -1.38 -0.24 11.33
C ALA A 169 -1.16 -1.73 11.08
N GLN A 170 -1.65 -2.55 11.98
CA GLN A 170 -1.66 -4.01 11.77
C GLN A 170 -2.90 -4.40 10.98
N VAL A 171 -2.70 -4.81 9.73
CA VAL A 171 -3.75 -5.25 8.81
C VAL A 171 -3.73 -6.78 8.73
N ASP A 172 -4.82 -7.40 9.17
CA ASP A 172 -4.99 -8.86 9.14
C ASP A 172 -5.45 -9.32 7.75
N PHE A 173 -4.67 -10.20 7.13
CA PHE A 173 -5.02 -10.77 5.83
C PHE A 173 -6.28 -11.65 5.87
N ALA A 174 -6.59 -12.29 6.99
CA ALA A 174 -7.82 -13.07 7.13
C ALA A 174 -9.07 -12.18 7.02
N VAL A 175 -9.04 -11.01 7.64
CA VAL A 175 -10.09 -10.00 7.52
C VAL A 175 -10.10 -9.39 6.11
N LEU A 176 -8.90 -9.00 5.61
CA LEU A 176 -8.78 -8.36 4.29
C LEU A 176 -9.39 -9.21 3.16
N ARG A 177 -9.23 -10.54 3.22
CA ARG A 177 -9.80 -11.47 2.24
C ARG A 177 -11.33 -11.44 2.20
N GLN A 178 -11.98 -11.29 3.35
CA GLN A 178 -13.44 -11.30 3.45
C GLN A 178 -14.11 -10.02 2.93
N LEU A 179 -13.38 -8.91 2.90
CA LEU A 179 -13.91 -7.63 2.44
C LEU A 179 -14.02 -7.61 0.92
N THR A 180 -15.20 -7.31 0.39
CA THR A 180 -15.51 -7.40 -1.05
C THR A 180 -15.52 -6.07 -1.77
N THR A 181 -15.60 -4.95 -1.05
CA THR A 181 -15.66 -3.61 -1.66
C THR A 181 -14.41 -2.79 -1.35
N TYR A 182 -14.05 -1.88 -2.25
CA TYR A 182 -12.93 -0.96 -2.03
C TYR A 182 -13.13 -0.12 -0.76
N CYS A 183 -14.33 0.41 -0.57
CA CYS A 183 -14.68 1.22 0.59
C CYS A 183 -14.47 0.44 1.90
N ALA A 184 -14.91 -0.83 1.97
CA ALA A 184 -14.73 -1.66 3.15
C ALA A 184 -13.25 -1.93 3.46
N VAL A 185 -12.46 -2.22 2.43
CA VAL A 185 -11.00 -2.40 2.58
C VAL A 185 -10.34 -1.11 3.07
N ALA A 186 -10.65 0.02 2.44
CA ALA A 186 -10.09 1.32 2.82
C ALA A 186 -10.46 1.70 4.27
N LEU A 187 -11.73 1.53 4.63
CA LEU A 187 -12.21 1.80 5.99
C LEU A 187 -11.52 0.90 7.03
N TYR A 188 -11.44 -0.40 6.74
CA TYR A 188 -10.77 -1.36 7.62
C TYR A 188 -9.31 -0.98 7.86
N GLU A 189 -8.56 -0.68 6.80
CA GLU A 189 -7.16 -0.28 6.90
C GLU A 189 -6.97 1.00 7.74
N ILE A 190 -7.83 2.01 7.56
CA ILE A 190 -7.80 3.24 8.35
C ILE A 190 -8.15 2.95 9.82
N CYS A 191 -9.22 2.18 10.08
CA CYS A 191 -9.65 1.84 11.44
C CYS A 191 -8.62 0.96 12.17
N ALA A 192 -7.91 0.09 11.46
CA ALA A 192 -6.85 -0.74 12.04
C ALA A 192 -5.74 0.07 12.74
N ARG A 193 -5.51 1.32 12.30
CA ARG A 193 -4.56 2.25 12.94
C ARG A 193 -4.95 2.62 14.37
N TYR A 194 -6.25 2.58 14.65
CA TYR A 194 -6.82 3.03 15.94
C TYR A 194 -7.30 1.86 16.81
N ARG A 195 -7.08 0.61 16.38
CA ARG A 195 -7.55 -0.58 17.11
C ARG A 195 -7.08 -0.60 18.56
N ASP A 196 -5.81 -0.24 18.77
CA ASP A 196 -5.18 -0.28 20.10
C ASP A 196 -5.19 1.11 20.77
N SER A 197 -5.99 2.06 20.25
CA SER A 197 -6.18 3.36 20.88
C SER A 197 -6.99 3.21 22.16
N PRO A 198 -6.56 3.78 23.29
CA PRO A 198 -7.28 3.65 24.57
C PRO A 198 -8.73 4.11 24.52
N ALA A 199 -9.04 5.09 23.66
CA ALA A 199 -10.41 5.60 23.48
C ALA A 199 -11.21 4.83 22.43
N GLY A 200 -10.58 3.94 21.63
CA GLY A 200 -11.24 3.20 20.55
C GLY A 200 -11.82 4.07 19.44
N VAL A 201 -11.40 5.34 19.34
CA VAL A 201 -11.94 6.30 18.40
C VAL A 201 -10.87 6.74 17.38
N THR A 202 -11.32 6.98 16.15
CA THR A 202 -10.48 7.57 15.11
C THR A 202 -10.27 9.06 15.35
N SER A 203 -9.28 9.67 14.68
CA SER A 203 -9.15 11.11 14.66
C SER A 203 -10.42 11.76 14.05
N ARG A 204 -10.81 12.92 14.59
CA ARG A 204 -11.93 13.66 14.03
C ARG A 204 -11.50 14.27 12.69
N GLN A 205 -12.17 13.84 11.65
CA GLN A 205 -11.99 14.36 10.29
C GLN A 205 -13.32 14.85 9.75
N HIS A 206 -13.28 15.86 8.90
CA HIS A 206 -14.47 16.33 8.21
C HIS A 206 -15.03 15.20 7.32
N TRP A 207 -16.36 15.16 7.12
CA TRP A 207 -17.01 14.10 6.33
C TRP A 207 -16.47 13.98 4.90
N SER A 208 -16.05 15.10 4.28
CA SER A 208 -15.45 15.10 2.95
C SER A 208 -14.12 14.33 2.91
N TRP A 209 -13.31 14.41 3.98
CA TRP A 209 -12.08 13.63 4.10
C TRP A 209 -12.38 12.12 4.05
N TRP A 210 -13.37 11.66 4.82
CA TRP A 210 -13.80 10.27 4.81
C TRP A 210 -14.31 9.85 3.43
N ALA A 211 -15.19 10.66 2.84
CA ALA A 211 -15.75 10.37 1.54
C ALA A 211 -14.70 10.24 0.44
N GLU A 212 -13.65 11.07 0.47
CA GLU A 212 -12.56 11.01 -0.48
C GLU A 212 -11.61 9.84 -0.20
N SER A 213 -11.25 9.58 1.07
CA SER A 213 -10.36 8.50 1.47
C SER A 213 -10.94 7.10 1.19
N LEU A 214 -12.26 6.99 1.13
CA LEU A 214 -12.97 5.73 0.88
C LEU A 214 -13.34 5.49 -0.59
N ARG A 215 -13.13 6.46 -1.49
CA ARG A 215 -13.46 6.30 -2.92
C ARG A 215 -12.38 5.53 -3.68
N SER A 216 -12.82 4.74 -4.65
CA SER A 216 -11.93 3.97 -5.55
C SER A 216 -11.55 4.72 -6.82
N SER A 217 -12.19 5.86 -7.10
CA SER A 217 -12.07 6.60 -8.36
C SER A 217 -12.18 8.11 -8.12
N PRO A 218 -11.41 8.93 -8.86
CA PRO A 218 -11.53 10.40 -8.81
C PRO A 218 -12.91 10.89 -9.24
N THR A 219 -13.63 10.11 -10.07
CA THR A 219 -14.96 10.48 -10.60
C THR A 219 -16.12 9.97 -9.76
N SER A 220 -15.89 9.14 -8.75
CA SER A 220 -16.98 8.63 -7.90
C SER A 220 -17.61 9.78 -7.13
N LYS A 221 -18.85 10.13 -7.51
CA LYS A 221 -19.62 11.20 -6.87
C LYS A 221 -20.04 10.74 -5.46
N VAL A 222 -19.70 11.55 -4.46
CA VAL A 222 -20.10 11.38 -3.04
C VAL A 222 -21.60 11.74 -2.89
N ARG A 223 -22.48 11.14 -3.68
CA ARG A 223 -23.92 11.45 -3.62
C ARG A 223 -24.66 10.86 -2.41
N ALA A 224 -24.12 9.80 -1.82
CA ALA A 224 -24.83 9.04 -0.79
C ALA A 224 -24.76 9.65 0.61
N TRP A 225 -23.77 10.46 0.92
CA TRP A 225 -23.50 10.95 2.28
C TRP A 225 -24.25 12.23 2.66
N ARG A 226 -24.97 12.85 1.73
CA ARG A 226 -25.77 14.07 2.01
C ARG A 226 -27.19 13.81 2.51
N LYS A 227 -27.59 12.56 2.70
CA LYS A 227 -28.97 12.18 3.07
C LYS A 227 -29.11 11.63 4.50
N PHE A 228 -28.08 11.74 5.33
CA PHE A 228 -28.14 11.36 6.75
C PHE A 228 -27.76 12.50 7.65
#